data_b6df19a9c0edce56907341ceabd867c1
#
_entry.id   b6df19a9c0edce56907341ceabd867c1
#
_cell.length_a   1.000
_cell.length_b   1.000
_cell.length_c   1.000
_cell.angle_alpha   90.00
_cell.angle_beta   90.00
_cell.angle_gamma   90.00
#
_symmetry.space_group_name_H-M   'P 1'
#
loop_
_entity.id
_entity.type
_entity.pdbx_description
1 polymer ?
#
loop_
_entity_poly.entity_id
_entity_poly.type
_entity_poly.pdbx_seq_one_letter_code
_entity_poly.pdbx_strand_id
1 'polypeptide(L)'
;NTPFGDTFKGLKVLVMSYSNMKPMEPRYHDFLADWVRKGGALIYCGEDIDPYQSVLEWWNSNGNQYKAPSEHLFEKLGLDRVPAAGTYPCGKGMVTVIREDPKHFVLKSGNDRQYFDAVSAAYRKSAGKEVELKNSFLLERGPYTIAAVLDESVSDAPMELSGVYIDLFDKDLPVLTHKVIRPGEQGYLYNVKRISGRAKAKVLC
;
A
#
# COMPACT_ATOMS: atom_id res chain seq x y z
N ASN A 1 14.18 9.11 8.24
CA ASN A 1 13.24 10.17 8.61
C ASN A 1 12.99 11.04 7.38
N THR A 2 12.08 10.62 6.52
CA THR A 2 11.67 11.41 5.37
C THR A 2 10.75 12.54 5.85
N PRO A 3 10.95 13.80 5.43
CA PRO A 3 10.01 14.87 5.72
C PRO A 3 8.60 14.51 5.27
N PHE A 4 7.57 14.86 6.04
CA PHE A 4 6.18 14.50 5.74
C PHE A 4 5.74 14.89 4.34
N GLY A 5 6.18 16.05 3.83
CA GLY A 5 5.86 16.53 2.49
C GLY A 5 6.33 15.59 1.36
N ASP A 6 7.40 14.84 1.58
CA ASP A 6 7.94 13.91 0.57
C ASP A 6 7.30 12.52 0.65
N THR A 7 6.72 12.16 1.79
CA THR A 7 6.08 10.84 1.99
C THR A 7 4.91 10.62 1.01
N PHE A 8 4.16 11.66 0.71
CA PHE A 8 3.00 11.59 -0.19
C PHE A 8 3.31 12.02 -1.63
N LYS A 9 4.56 12.35 -1.93
CA LYS A 9 4.95 12.78 -3.28
C LYS A 9 4.73 11.65 -4.28
N GLY A 10 3.90 11.91 -5.28
CA GLY A 10 3.54 10.94 -6.32
C GLY A 10 2.43 9.95 -5.93
N LEU A 11 2.07 9.88 -4.64
CA LEU A 11 0.96 9.05 -4.20
C LEU A 11 -0.38 9.62 -4.67
N LYS A 12 -1.24 8.78 -5.24
CA LYS A 12 -2.56 9.15 -5.74
C LYS A 12 -3.70 8.57 -4.91
N VAL A 13 -3.54 7.34 -4.46
CA VAL A 13 -4.50 6.62 -3.62
C VAL A 13 -3.78 6.07 -2.40
N LEU A 14 -4.39 6.23 -1.24
CA LEU A 14 -3.95 5.64 0.01
C LEU A 14 -5.09 4.81 0.60
N VAL A 15 -4.83 3.56 0.88
CA VAL A 15 -5.71 2.69 1.67
C VAL A 15 -5.17 2.60 3.08
N MET A 16 -5.99 2.82 4.08
CA MET A 16 -5.57 2.75 5.47
C MET A 16 -6.64 2.19 6.38
N SER A 17 -6.20 1.74 7.53
CA SER A 17 -7.02 1.24 8.64
C SER A 17 -6.30 1.53 9.96
N TYR A 18 -7.05 1.69 11.02
CA TYR A 18 -6.54 1.75 12.40
C TYR A 18 -6.84 0.47 13.19
N SER A 19 -6.99 -0.68 12.51
CA SER A 19 -7.25 -1.95 13.20
C SER A 19 -6.11 -2.37 14.13
N ASN A 20 -4.85 -2.17 13.75
CA ASN A 20 -3.70 -2.57 14.56
C ASN A 20 -2.80 -1.42 14.97
N MET A 21 -2.49 -0.53 14.03
CA MET A 21 -1.60 0.61 14.28
C MET A 21 -2.39 1.88 14.54
N LYS A 22 -1.99 2.61 15.57
CA LYS A 22 -2.59 3.90 15.93
C LYS A 22 -1.61 5.03 15.62
N PRO A 23 -2.10 6.23 15.24
CA PRO A 23 -1.22 7.36 14.96
C PRO A 23 -0.60 7.89 16.26
N MET A 24 0.70 8.09 16.26
CA MET A 24 1.42 8.58 17.45
C MET A 24 1.12 10.04 17.77
N GLU A 25 0.72 10.84 16.78
CA GLU A 25 0.51 12.27 16.94
C GLU A 25 -0.67 12.76 16.09
N PRO A 26 -1.45 13.75 16.57
CA PRO A 26 -2.60 14.29 15.84
C PRO A 26 -2.22 14.97 14.53
N ARG A 27 -1.03 15.55 14.41
CA ARG A 27 -0.55 16.25 13.21
C ARG A 27 -0.52 15.37 11.96
N TYR A 28 -0.46 14.04 12.10
CA TYR A 28 -0.50 13.14 10.94
C TYR A 28 -1.83 13.24 10.20
N HIS A 29 -2.90 13.51 10.91
CA HIS A 29 -4.22 13.73 10.31
C HIS A 29 -4.31 15.06 9.56
N ASP A 30 -3.61 16.09 10.01
CA ASP A 30 -3.54 17.38 9.29
C ASP A 30 -2.87 17.19 7.93
N PHE A 31 -1.74 16.46 7.89
CA PHE A 31 -1.04 16.14 6.62
C PHE A 31 -1.88 15.29 5.68
N LEU A 32 -2.56 14.26 6.21
CA LEU A 32 -3.48 13.42 5.43
C LEU A 32 -4.62 14.25 4.82
N ALA A 33 -5.26 15.07 5.64
CA ALA A 33 -6.36 15.91 5.20
C ALA A 33 -5.92 16.92 4.14
N ASP A 34 -4.75 17.54 4.30
CA ASP A 34 -4.18 18.45 3.31
C ASP A 34 -3.84 17.75 2.00
N TRP A 35 -3.28 16.55 2.07
CA TRP A 35 -3.00 15.75 0.89
C TRP A 35 -4.28 15.38 0.12
N VAL A 36 -5.34 14.97 0.83
CA VAL A 36 -6.64 14.69 0.22
C VAL A 36 -7.21 15.96 -0.42
N ARG A 37 -7.23 17.09 0.29
CA ARG A 37 -7.76 18.36 -0.26
C ARG A 37 -7.03 18.81 -1.54
N LYS A 38 -5.75 18.43 -1.69
CA LYS A 38 -4.93 18.73 -2.89
C LYS A 38 -5.17 17.76 -4.06
N GLY A 39 -6.01 16.74 -3.88
CA GLY A 39 -6.40 15.81 -4.95
C GLY A 39 -6.06 14.35 -4.71
N GLY A 40 -5.56 13.99 -3.51
CA GLY A 40 -5.39 12.61 -3.10
C GLY A 40 -6.71 11.90 -2.86
N ALA A 41 -6.74 10.59 -3.04
CA ALA A 41 -7.89 9.77 -2.71
C ALA A 41 -7.57 8.86 -1.51
N LEU A 42 -8.31 9.01 -0.43
CA LEU A 42 -8.18 8.20 0.78
C LEU A 42 -9.29 7.17 0.83
N ILE A 43 -8.93 5.91 1.06
CA ILE A 43 -9.87 4.82 1.36
C ILE A 43 -9.60 4.40 2.79
N TYR A 44 -10.55 4.62 3.67
CA TYR A 44 -10.52 4.19 5.05
C TYR A 44 -11.32 2.91 5.22
N CYS A 45 -10.69 1.86 5.76
CA CYS A 45 -11.34 0.58 6.05
C CYS A 45 -11.30 0.34 7.56
N GLY A 46 -12.45 0.15 8.18
CA GLY A 46 -12.49 -0.16 9.61
C GLY A 46 -13.85 0.06 10.25
N GLU A 47 -14.17 -0.83 11.18
CA GLU A 47 -15.35 -0.73 12.03
C GLU A 47 -15.10 0.13 13.28
N ASP A 48 -13.83 0.43 13.59
CA ASP A 48 -13.40 1.19 14.77
C ASP A 48 -13.84 0.57 16.11
N ILE A 49 -13.84 -0.75 16.18
CA ILE A 49 -14.24 -1.53 17.38
C ILE A 49 -13.04 -2.19 18.10
N ASP A 50 -11.82 -1.85 17.70
CA ASP A 50 -10.61 -2.36 18.33
C ASP A 50 -10.54 -1.93 19.81
N PRO A 51 -10.38 -2.85 20.78
CA PRO A 51 -10.34 -2.52 22.20
C PRO A 51 -9.18 -1.58 22.59
N TYR A 52 -8.10 -1.55 21.83
CA TYR A 52 -6.99 -0.63 22.06
C TYR A 52 -7.32 0.84 21.75
N GLN A 53 -8.46 1.15 21.16
CA GLN A 53 -8.90 2.53 20.95
C GLN A 53 -9.34 3.21 22.25
N SER A 54 -9.73 2.45 23.25
CA SER A 54 -10.09 2.95 24.59
C SER A 54 -8.91 3.16 25.54
N VAL A 55 -7.69 2.76 25.15
CA VAL A 55 -6.46 3.06 25.90
C VAL A 55 -6.25 4.56 25.97
N LEU A 56 -5.73 5.05 27.11
CA LEU A 56 -5.46 6.47 27.31
C LEU A 56 -4.33 6.96 26.39
N GLU A 57 -4.70 7.73 25.40
CA GLU A 57 -3.79 8.27 24.39
C GLU A 57 -4.17 9.71 24.02
N TRP A 58 -3.46 10.34 23.09
CA TRP A 58 -3.69 11.73 22.73
C TRP A 58 -5.12 12.01 22.23
N TRP A 59 -5.80 11.06 21.59
CA TRP A 59 -7.15 11.28 21.05
C TRP A 59 -8.23 11.32 22.11
N ASN A 60 -8.02 10.76 23.30
CA ASN A 60 -8.99 10.71 24.38
C ASN A 60 -8.48 11.33 25.69
N SER A 61 -7.37 12.08 25.65
CA SER A 61 -6.74 12.74 26.80
C SER A 61 -6.46 14.22 26.53
N ASN A 62 -5.99 14.96 27.51
CA ASN A 62 -5.57 16.35 27.39
C ASN A 62 -6.67 17.27 26.78
N GLY A 63 -7.93 17.00 27.13
CA GLY A 63 -9.08 17.76 26.62
C GLY A 63 -9.70 17.18 25.33
N ASN A 64 -9.07 16.22 24.70
CA ASN A 64 -9.63 15.49 23.56
C ASN A 64 -10.64 14.43 24.06
N GLN A 65 -11.72 14.25 23.32
CA GLN A 65 -12.81 13.33 23.65
C GLN A 65 -13.23 12.49 22.43
N TYR A 66 -12.25 11.98 21.69
CA TYR A 66 -12.52 11.07 20.58
C TYR A 66 -12.52 9.64 21.12
N LYS A 67 -13.46 8.81 20.68
CA LYS A 67 -13.52 7.39 21.03
C LYS A 67 -12.50 6.57 20.27
N ALA A 68 -12.13 7.05 19.07
CA ALA A 68 -11.15 6.42 18.19
C ALA A 68 -10.31 7.50 17.49
N PRO A 69 -9.05 7.22 17.10
CA PRO A 69 -8.25 8.18 16.37
C PRO A 69 -8.83 8.52 14.98
N SER A 70 -9.63 7.63 14.40
CA SER A 70 -10.36 7.87 13.15
C SER A 70 -11.37 9.03 13.26
N GLU A 71 -11.98 9.24 14.43
CA GLU A 71 -12.90 10.37 14.63
C GLU A 71 -12.20 11.72 14.42
N HIS A 72 -10.98 11.86 14.93
CA HIS A 72 -10.17 13.05 14.68
C HIS A 72 -9.76 13.17 13.20
N LEU A 73 -9.41 12.05 12.54
CA LEU A 73 -9.11 12.06 11.11
C LEU A 73 -10.31 12.57 10.30
N PHE A 74 -11.49 12.03 10.54
CA PHE A 74 -12.71 12.42 9.82
C PHE A 74 -13.07 13.88 10.07
N GLU A 75 -12.95 14.37 11.30
CA GLU A 75 -13.13 15.78 11.62
C GLU A 75 -12.14 16.68 10.83
N LYS A 76 -10.87 16.28 10.73
CA LYS A 76 -9.86 17.00 9.93
C LYS A 76 -10.17 16.97 8.42
N LEU A 77 -10.82 15.93 7.94
CA LEU A 77 -11.29 15.82 6.55
C LEU A 77 -12.59 16.64 6.31
N GLY A 78 -13.19 17.18 7.35
CA GLY A 78 -14.46 17.94 7.27
C GLY A 78 -15.69 17.03 7.18
N LEU A 79 -15.59 15.83 7.70
CA LEU A 79 -16.69 14.86 7.80
C LEU A 79 -17.22 14.79 9.24
N ASP A 80 -18.35 14.14 9.41
CA ASP A 80 -18.81 13.72 10.74
C ASP A 80 -17.75 12.81 11.41
N ARG A 81 -17.69 12.83 12.75
CA ARG A 81 -16.73 11.99 13.49
C ARG A 81 -16.87 10.50 13.20
N VAL A 82 -18.09 10.05 12.92
CA VAL A 82 -18.39 8.66 12.56
C VAL A 82 -19.21 8.66 11.26
N PRO A 83 -18.56 8.93 10.10
CA PRO A 83 -19.29 8.97 8.85
C PRO A 83 -19.79 7.57 8.49
N ALA A 84 -20.93 7.49 7.83
CA ALA A 84 -21.44 6.25 7.27
C ALA A 84 -20.51 5.70 6.18
N ALA A 85 -20.69 4.43 5.81
CA ALA A 85 -20.02 3.90 4.61
C ALA A 85 -20.47 4.70 3.37
N GLY A 86 -19.50 5.08 2.53
CA GLY A 86 -19.76 5.88 1.35
C GLY A 86 -18.54 6.65 0.87
N THR A 87 -18.75 7.46 -0.17
CA THR A 87 -17.71 8.30 -0.76
C THR A 87 -18.08 9.77 -0.61
N TYR A 88 -17.14 10.55 -0.10
CA TYR A 88 -17.29 11.94 0.25
C TYR A 88 -16.27 12.82 -0.51
N PRO A 89 -16.68 13.95 -1.08
CA PRO A 89 -15.75 14.90 -1.64
C PRO A 89 -14.96 15.58 -0.51
N CYS A 90 -13.67 15.84 -0.75
CA CYS A 90 -12.83 16.57 0.19
C CYS A 90 -11.84 17.45 -0.60
N GLY A 91 -12.16 18.74 -0.76
CA GLY A 91 -11.42 19.65 -1.63
C GLY A 91 -11.39 19.16 -3.09
N LYS A 92 -10.18 18.96 -3.65
CA LYS A 92 -9.99 18.38 -4.99
C LYS A 92 -9.98 16.85 -4.99
N GLY A 93 -9.84 16.23 -3.82
CA GLY A 93 -9.77 14.80 -3.63
C GLY A 93 -11.07 14.17 -3.17
N MET A 94 -10.96 12.98 -2.60
CA MET A 94 -12.09 12.21 -2.10
C MET A 94 -11.69 11.31 -0.94
N VAL A 95 -12.68 10.98 -0.12
CA VAL A 95 -12.57 9.99 0.96
C VAL A 95 -13.63 8.92 0.74
N THR A 96 -13.22 7.67 0.66
CA THR A 96 -14.15 6.53 0.69
C THR A 96 -14.04 5.84 2.03
N VAL A 97 -15.16 5.67 2.72
CA VAL A 97 -15.25 5.00 4.01
C VAL A 97 -15.92 3.65 3.81
N ILE A 98 -15.20 2.59 4.15
CA ILE A 98 -15.68 1.21 4.16
C ILE A 98 -15.74 0.78 5.62
N ARG A 99 -16.96 0.55 6.15
CA ARG A 99 -17.20 0.13 7.52
C ARG A 99 -17.11 -1.39 7.62
N GLU A 100 -15.92 -1.91 7.27
CA GLU A 100 -15.59 -3.32 7.35
C GLU A 100 -14.15 -3.48 7.79
N ASP A 101 -13.85 -4.44 8.65
CA ASP A 101 -12.49 -4.78 9.02
C ASP A 101 -11.75 -5.35 7.79
N PRO A 102 -10.52 -4.93 7.47
CA PRO A 102 -9.76 -5.41 6.31
C PRO A 102 -9.67 -6.94 6.18
N LYS A 103 -9.63 -7.68 7.31
CA LYS A 103 -9.64 -9.14 7.30
C LYS A 103 -10.87 -9.74 6.61
N HIS A 104 -12.00 -9.06 6.66
CA HIS A 104 -13.25 -9.54 6.07
C HIS A 104 -13.26 -9.46 4.54
N PHE A 105 -12.36 -8.68 3.92
CA PHE A 105 -12.21 -8.67 2.47
C PHE A 105 -11.66 -10.00 1.95
N VAL A 106 -10.95 -10.75 2.78
CA VAL A 106 -10.40 -12.07 2.44
C VAL A 106 -11.28 -13.20 2.99
N LEU A 107 -11.81 -13.05 4.21
CA LEU A 107 -12.52 -14.12 4.92
C LEU A 107 -13.99 -14.27 4.49
N LYS A 108 -14.60 -13.21 3.95
CA LYS A 108 -16.00 -13.22 3.51
C LYS A 108 -16.08 -13.13 2.00
N SER A 109 -16.64 -14.14 1.35
CA SER A 109 -16.80 -14.16 -0.10
C SER A 109 -17.59 -12.94 -0.59
N GLY A 110 -17.05 -12.27 -1.61
CA GLY A 110 -17.65 -11.10 -2.26
C GLY A 110 -17.37 -9.74 -1.60
N ASN A 111 -16.77 -9.70 -0.39
CA ASN A 111 -16.43 -8.44 0.26
C ASN A 111 -15.22 -7.74 -0.40
N ASP A 112 -14.34 -8.49 -1.05
CA ASP A 112 -13.24 -8.00 -1.86
C ASP A 112 -13.70 -7.08 -2.99
N ARG A 113 -14.86 -7.36 -3.58
CA ARG A 113 -15.43 -6.56 -4.66
C ARG A 113 -15.65 -5.11 -4.26
N GLN A 114 -16.23 -4.87 -3.08
CA GLN A 114 -16.42 -3.51 -2.56
C GLN A 114 -15.09 -2.76 -2.43
N TYR A 115 -14.06 -3.43 -1.97
CA TYR A 115 -12.72 -2.88 -1.87
C TYR A 115 -12.13 -2.53 -3.23
N PHE A 116 -12.19 -3.46 -4.20
CA PHE A 116 -11.68 -3.22 -5.56
C PHE A 116 -12.44 -2.12 -6.30
N ASP A 117 -13.75 -2.04 -6.14
CA ASP A 117 -14.56 -0.97 -6.70
C ASP A 117 -14.16 0.41 -6.12
N ALA A 118 -13.93 0.49 -4.82
CA ALA A 118 -13.45 1.69 -4.15
C ALA A 118 -12.06 2.11 -4.64
N VAL A 119 -11.11 1.18 -4.75
CA VAL A 119 -9.76 1.43 -5.28
C VAL A 119 -9.82 1.91 -6.73
N SER A 120 -10.62 1.25 -7.55
CA SER A 120 -10.78 1.60 -8.98
C SER A 120 -11.36 3.00 -9.15
N ALA A 121 -12.41 3.33 -8.40
CA ALA A 121 -13.02 4.65 -8.42
C ALA A 121 -12.04 5.74 -7.94
N ALA A 122 -11.32 5.49 -6.85
CA ALA A 122 -10.32 6.38 -6.29
C ALA A 122 -9.17 6.63 -7.27
N TYR A 123 -8.67 5.58 -7.90
CA TYR A 123 -7.55 5.69 -8.85
C TYR A 123 -7.98 6.41 -10.13
N ARG A 124 -9.16 6.11 -10.67
CA ARG A 124 -9.74 6.84 -11.81
C ARG A 124 -9.87 8.33 -11.51
N LYS A 125 -10.37 8.68 -10.32
CA LYS A 125 -10.56 10.08 -9.91
C LYS A 125 -9.25 10.83 -9.73
N SER A 126 -8.26 10.23 -9.06
CA SER A 126 -7.02 10.92 -8.65
C SER A 126 -5.87 10.78 -9.64
N ALA A 127 -5.84 9.71 -10.44
CA ALA A 127 -4.78 9.44 -11.42
C ALA A 127 -5.25 9.56 -12.89
N GLY A 128 -6.57 9.60 -13.13
CA GLY A 128 -7.14 9.64 -14.48
C GLY A 128 -6.90 8.35 -15.29
N LYS A 129 -6.71 7.21 -14.60
CA LYS A 129 -6.39 5.91 -15.21
C LYS A 129 -7.21 4.81 -14.56
N GLU A 130 -7.39 3.71 -15.28
CA GLU A 130 -7.95 2.48 -14.72
C GLU A 130 -6.89 1.70 -13.94
N VAL A 131 -7.33 0.93 -12.95
CA VAL A 131 -6.47 -0.02 -12.24
C VAL A 131 -6.19 -1.21 -13.13
N GLU A 132 -4.93 -1.54 -13.30
CA GLU A 132 -4.48 -2.74 -13.99
C GLU A 132 -4.13 -3.80 -12.95
N LEU A 133 -4.88 -4.91 -12.95
CA LEU A 133 -4.59 -6.06 -12.09
C LEU A 133 -3.54 -6.93 -12.77
N LYS A 134 -2.54 -7.36 -12.00
CA LYS A 134 -1.47 -8.25 -12.46
C LYS A 134 -1.42 -9.49 -11.59
N ASN A 135 -1.09 -10.61 -12.21
CA ASN A 135 -0.85 -11.86 -11.52
C ASN A 135 0.57 -11.95 -10.93
N SER A 136 1.38 -10.93 -11.08
CA SER A 136 2.80 -11.00 -10.77
C SER A 136 3.28 -9.79 -9.98
N PHE A 137 4.31 -10.03 -9.19
CA PHE A 137 5.00 -9.03 -8.38
C PHE A 137 6.46 -8.95 -8.81
N LEU A 138 6.96 -7.74 -9.01
CA LEU A 138 8.36 -7.46 -9.29
C LEU A 138 8.84 -6.30 -8.42
N LEU A 139 9.83 -6.56 -7.59
CA LEU A 139 10.48 -5.55 -6.76
C LEU A 139 11.97 -5.50 -7.09
N GLU A 140 12.46 -4.32 -7.37
CA GLU A 140 13.89 -4.06 -7.60
C GLU A 140 14.46 -3.17 -6.50
N ARG A 141 15.47 -3.69 -5.80
CA ARG A 141 16.16 -2.98 -4.73
C ARG A 141 17.68 -3.05 -4.93
N GLY A 142 18.30 -1.96 -5.37
CA GLY A 142 19.71 -1.98 -5.76
C GLY A 142 19.97 -3.06 -6.82
N PRO A 143 20.92 -3.99 -6.58
CA PRO A 143 21.18 -5.09 -7.51
C PRO A 143 20.17 -6.25 -7.38
N TYR A 144 19.28 -6.24 -6.37
CA TYR A 144 18.37 -7.35 -6.14
C TYR A 144 17.09 -7.20 -6.94
N THR A 145 16.64 -8.30 -7.54
CA THR A 145 15.36 -8.45 -8.21
C THR A 145 14.59 -9.57 -7.50
N ILE A 146 13.46 -9.21 -6.90
CA ILE A 146 12.54 -10.14 -6.25
C ILE A 146 11.30 -10.23 -7.12
N ALA A 147 10.93 -11.42 -7.51
CA ALA A 147 9.80 -11.65 -8.39
C ALA A 147 8.96 -12.82 -7.89
N ALA A 148 7.65 -12.75 -8.12
CA ALA A 148 6.73 -13.82 -7.83
C ALA A 148 5.58 -13.80 -8.85
N VAL A 149 5.07 -14.96 -9.20
CA VAL A 149 3.83 -15.11 -9.94
C VAL A 149 2.83 -15.85 -9.06
N LEU A 150 1.64 -15.27 -8.89
CA LEU A 150 0.59 -15.83 -8.06
C LEU A 150 0.02 -17.09 -8.72
N ASP A 151 -0.27 -18.10 -7.92
CA ASP A 151 -0.88 -19.36 -8.35
C ASP A 151 -2.39 -19.24 -8.61
N GLU A 152 -3.05 -18.31 -7.92
CA GLU A 152 -4.45 -17.97 -8.13
C GLU A 152 -4.58 -16.48 -8.39
N SER A 153 -4.88 -16.07 -9.62
CA SER A 153 -4.96 -14.66 -9.98
C SER A 153 -5.77 -14.44 -11.27
N VAL A 154 -5.65 -13.24 -11.82
CA VAL A 154 -6.35 -12.80 -13.06
C VAL A 154 -5.80 -13.48 -14.33
N SER A 155 -4.68 -14.19 -14.24
CA SER A 155 -4.01 -14.82 -15.39
C SER A 155 -3.01 -15.87 -14.89
N ASP A 156 -2.80 -16.92 -15.66
CA ASP A 156 -1.78 -17.97 -15.46
C ASP A 156 -0.50 -17.69 -16.27
N ALA A 157 -0.35 -16.49 -16.83
CA ALA A 157 0.82 -16.14 -17.61
C ALA A 157 2.09 -16.13 -16.76
N PRO A 158 3.19 -16.79 -17.17
CA PRO A 158 4.46 -16.71 -16.48
C PRO A 158 5.07 -15.32 -16.65
N MET A 159 5.98 -14.97 -15.73
CA MET A 159 6.84 -13.79 -15.85
C MET A 159 8.18 -14.20 -16.48
N GLU A 160 8.59 -13.48 -17.50
CA GLU A 160 9.91 -13.67 -18.12
C GLU A 160 10.83 -12.50 -17.78
N LEU A 161 11.98 -12.81 -17.21
CA LEU A 161 13.02 -11.84 -16.87
C LEU A 161 14.26 -12.06 -17.75
N SER A 162 14.62 -11.05 -18.53
CA SER A 162 15.82 -11.05 -19.36
C SER A 162 16.89 -10.15 -18.76
N GLY A 163 18.12 -10.67 -18.62
CA GLY A 163 19.23 -9.95 -17.98
C GLY A 163 20.34 -10.89 -17.58
N VAL A 164 21.34 -10.39 -16.88
CA VAL A 164 22.39 -11.24 -16.31
C VAL A 164 22.14 -11.31 -14.80
N TYR A 165 21.70 -12.47 -14.35
CA TYR A 165 21.30 -12.69 -12.98
C TYR A 165 22.09 -13.84 -12.35
N ILE A 166 22.31 -13.77 -11.04
CA ILE A 166 22.67 -14.91 -10.21
C ILE A 166 21.41 -15.33 -9.47
N ASP A 167 20.99 -16.58 -9.59
CA ASP A 167 19.83 -17.10 -8.85
C ASP A 167 20.25 -17.41 -7.41
N LEU A 168 19.70 -16.64 -6.46
CA LEU A 168 20.06 -16.76 -5.04
C LEU A 168 19.24 -17.84 -4.30
N PHE A 169 18.22 -18.41 -4.94
CA PHE A 169 17.51 -19.57 -4.40
C PHE A 169 18.15 -20.91 -4.82
N ASP A 170 19.01 -20.88 -5.83
CA ASP A 170 19.74 -22.07 -6.24
C ASP A 170 21.07 -22.17 -5.48
N LYS A 171 21.33 -23.34 -4.85
CA LYS A 171 22.55 -23.59 -4.07
C LYS A 171 23.84 -23.45 -4.87
N ASP A 172 23.77 -23.68 -6.19
CA ASP A 172 24.92 -23.62 -7.11
C ASP A 172 25.12 -22.18 -7.66
N LEU A 173 24.26 -21.23 -7.29
CA LEU A 173 24.31 -19.81 -7.68
C LEU A 173 24.54 -19.61 -9.19
N PRO A 174 23.76 -20.25 -10.07
CA PRO A 174 23.99 -20.19 -11.50
C PRO A 174 23.82 -18.78 -12.05
N VAL A 175 24.64 -18.45 -13.03
CA VAL A 175 24.50 -17.22 -13.81
C VAL A 175 23.52 -17.47 -14.94
N LEU A 176 22.41 -16.73 -14.96
CA LEU A 176 21.33 -16.85 -15.92
C LEU A 176 21.24 -15.60 -16.79
N THR A 177 20.95 -15.78 -18.08
CA THR A 177 20.62 -14.67 -18.98
C THR A 177 19.11 -14.49 -19.15
N HIS A 178 18.34 -15.49 -18.74
CA HIS A 178 16.89 -15.53 -18.79
C HIS A 178 16.35 -16.38 -17.64
N LYS A 179 15.30 -15.92 -16.97
CA LYS A 179 14.58 -16.66 -15.94
C LYS A 179 13.09 -16.58 -16.21
N VAL A 180 12.43 -17.73 -16.24
CA VAL A 180 10.96 -17.83 -16.26
C VAL A 180 10.49 -18.15 -14.85
N ILE A 181 9.50 -17.42 -14.38
CA ILE A 181 8.82 -17.64 -13.09
C ILE A 181 7.38 -17.98 -13.42
N ARG A 182 6.96 -19.20 -13.09
CA ARG A 182 5.62 -19.71 -13.36
C ARG A 182 4.67 -19.39 -12.22
N PRO A 183 3.34 -19.55 -12.41
CA PRO A 183 2.37 -19.47 -11.32
C PRO A 183 2.80 -20.32 -10.11
N GLY A 184 2.76 -19.71 -8.91
CA GLY A 184 3.23 -20.32 -7.66
C GLY A 184 4.74 -20.25 -7.41
N GLU A 185 5.54 -19.84 -8.39
CA GLU A 185 6.99 -19.74 -8.25
C GLU A 185 7.44 -18.32 -7.81
N GLN A 186 8.62 -18.29 -7.20
CA GLN A 186 9.31 -17.08 -6.76
C GLN A 186 10.74 -17.06 -7.29
N GLY A 187 11.29 -15.85 -7.45
CA GLY A 187 12.68 -15.62 -7.81
C GLY A 187 13.33 -14.60 -6.91
N TYR A 188 14.52 -14.90 -6.42
CA TYR A 188 15.38 -13.94 -5.73
C TYR A 188 16.72 -13.89 -6.47
N LEU A 189 16.90 -12.82 -7.24
CA LEU A 189 17.95 -12.73 -8.24
C LEU A 189 18.86 -11.54 -7.92
N TYR A 190 20.16 -11.72 -8.12
CA TYR A 190 21.14 -10.66 -8.11
C TYR A 190 21.44 -10.21 -9.55
N ASN A 191 21.06 -8.99 -9.91
CA ASN A 191 21.29 -8.43 -11.23
C ASN A 191 22.73 -7.89 -11.35
N VAL A 192 23.58 -8.63 -12.05
CA VAL A 192 25.02 -8.32 -12.17
C VAL A 192 25.28 -6.98 -12.88
N LYS A 193 24.37 -6.54 -13.76
CA LYS A 193 24.53 -5.28 -14.50
C LYS A 193 24.10 -4.04 -13.69
N ARG A 194 23.37 -4.23 -12.59
CA ARG A 194 22.90 -3.12 -11.72
C ARG A 194 23.85 -2.79 -10.58
N ILE A 195 25.08 -3.19 -10.63
CA ILE A 195 26.11 -2.74 -9.69
C ILE A 195 26.33 -1.26 -9.97
N SER A 196 25.61 -0.39 -9.28
CA SER A 196 25.77 1.05 -9.38
C SER A 196 27.21 1.43 -9.00
N GLY A 197 27.89 2.03 -9.93
CA GLY A 197 29.27 2.43 -9.91
C GLY A 197 29.80 3.07 -8.63
N ARG A 198 30.37 2.28 -7.75
CA ARG A 198 31.46 2.63 -6.82
C ARG A 198 32.16 1.42 -6.21
N ALA A 199 31.76 0.22 -6.52
CA ALA A 199 32.58 -0.94 -6.21
C ALA A 199 32.88 -1.71 -7.51
N LYS A 200 33.93 -1.32 -8.21
CA LYS A 200 34.61 -2.26 -9.08
C LYS A 200 35.19 -3.32 -8.16
N ALA A 201 34.46 -4.40 -7.97
CA ALA A 201 35.03 -5.61 -7.39
C ALA A 201 36.16 -6.01 -8.33
N LYS A 202 37.41 -5.86 -7.91
CA LYS A 202 38.51 -6.54 -8.52
C LYS A 202 38.29 -8.02 -8.25
N VAL A 203 37.84 -8.74 -9.25
CA VAL A 203 37.93 -10.20 -9.25
C VAL A 203 39.44 -10.48 -9.31
N LEU A 204 39.99 -10.90 -8.18
CA LEU A 204 41.32 -11.47 -8.13
C LEU A 204 41.18 -12.90 -8.71
N CYS A 205 41.68 -13.07 -9.93
CA CYS A 205 41.97 -14.41 -10.47
C CYS A 205 43.11 -15.04 -9.69
#